data_35121a051d470f381ab5c6fea8af053a
#
_entry.id   35121a051d470f381ab5c6fea8af053a
#
_cell.length_a   1.000
_cell.length_b   1.000
_cell.length_c   1.000
_cell.angle_alpha   90.00
_cell.angle_beta   90.00
_cell.angle_gamma   90.00
#
_symmetry.space_group_name_H-M   'P 1'
#
loop_
_entity.id
_entity.type
_entity.pdbx_description
1 polymer ?
#
loop_
_entity_poly.entity_id
_entity_poly.type
_entity_poly.pdbx_seq_one_letter_code
_entity_poly.pdbx_strand_id
1 'polypeptide(L)'
;MSWAGKILRVNLTAGTVKSESLNMDWARAYIGSRGLGTKYLVEEVDATVDPLSPGNKIIWATGPLTGTMASTGGRYTVVTKSPLTGAIACSNSGGYWGAEFKMAGWDMVIFEGKSPKPVYLYVNDDVAELRDASHLWGKSVWETEGILKTSLQDPLTRVSSIGKAGENGVLFAAVVNDLHRAAGRSGVGAVMGSKNLKAIAVRGTKGVGNLHNPKEFMKVIAEKKKILAENGVTGTGLPAMGTQVLMSVINETGALPTRNHRDNQFEGAKDIGAEAMATPRKSDGKKHLVTNQACFGCTIACGRISKMDENHFTIVNKPQYKGANGGLEYEAAWALGAANGVNDLEALQYANLLCNEEGIDPISFGTTVGAVMELYEMGVLTKEQIGIDAKFGSAETLAFLAEETIYGRGFGKEIGQGSKRLTAKYGHPDLSMSSKGQEFPAYDGRAIQGIGLAYATSNRGGCHLRGYTIASEVLGIPVKTDPLEHDGKPELVKAFQDATAAFDSSGLCIFTTFAWGLADLAPQMAAACGDQYSTEELEKIGERIWNMEREFNNRAGFTAKDDSLPKRLTEEACKTGPAKGKVNMLAEMMPKYYAARGWDNEGRPTQATRERLGL
;
A
#
# COMPACT_ATOMS: atom_id res chain seq x y z
N MET A 1 25.39 11.39 -9.60
CA MET A 1 23.91 11.31 -9.48
C MET A 1 23.54 9.96 -8.89
N SER A 2 22.64 9.91 -7.95
CA SER A 2 22.36 8.70 -7.16
C SER A 2 21.55 7.60 -7.90
N TRP A 3 21.22 7.77 -9.15
CA TRP A 3 20.76 6.67 -9.99
C TRP A 3 21.90 5.73 -10.34
N ALA A 4 21.63 4.43 -10.38
CA ALA A 4 22.58 3.41 -10.84
C ALA A 4 22.79 3.49 -12.37
N GLY A 5 21.82 4.05 -13.08
CA GLY A 5 21.85 4.25 -14.53
C GLY A 5 21.56 3.00 -15.36
N LYS A 6 21.06 1.93 -14.70
CA LYS A 6 20.78 0.63 -15.35
C LYS A 6 19.44 0.06 -14.91
N ILE A 7 18.77 -0.61 -15.83
CA ILE A 7 17.55 -1.38 -15.57
C ILE A 7 17.71 -2.81 -16.06
N LEU A 8 16.97 -3.73 -15.43
CA LEU A 8 16.83 -5.10 -15.90
C LEU A 8 15.54 -5.24 -16.72
N ARG A 9 15.67 -5.80 -17.92
CA ARG A 9 14.55 -6.22 -18.78
C ARG A 9 14.46 -7.73 -18.75
N VAL A 10 13.35 -8.27 -18.24
CA VAL A 10 13.13 -9.71 -18.10
C VAL A 10 11.97 -10.13 -18.98
N ASN A 11 12.23 -10.86 -20.05
CA ASN A 11 11.19 -11.45 -20.87
C ASN A 11 10.94 -12.89 -20.39
N LEU A 12 9.83 -13.07 -19.68
CA LEU A 12 9.46 -14.34 -19.07
C LEU A 12 9.07 -15.41 -20.11
N THR A 13 8.53 -15.00 -21.27
CA THR A 13 8.16 -15.91 -22.34
C THR A 13 9.40 -16.48 -23.04
N ALA A 14 10.37 -15.61 -23.31
CA ALA A 14 11.62 -16.00 -23.95
C ALA A 14 12.67 -16.54 -22.95
N GLY A 15 12.45 -16.38 -21.65
CA GLY A 15 13.41 -16.77 -20.61
C GLY A 15 14.70 -15.93 -20.63
N THR A 16 14.65 -14.67 -21.08
CA THR A 16 15.84 -13.82 -21.23
C THR A 16 15.88 -12.70 -20.20
N VAL A 17 17.09 -12.37 -19.74
CA VAL A 17 17.40 -11.24 -18.87
C VAL A 17 18.42 -10.35 -19.57
N LYS A 18 18.12 -9.06 -19.70
CA LYS A 18 19.00 -8.08 -20.37
C LYS A 18 19.16 -6.85 -19.50
N SER A 19 20.37 -6.28 -19.53
CA SER A 19 20.64 -4.95 -18.99
C SER A 19 20.37 -3.89 -20.05
N GLU A 20 19.67 -2.82 -19.66
CA GLU A 20 19.45 -1.65 -20.50
C GLU A 20 19.89 -0.39 -19.74
N SER A 21 20.30 0.64 -20.46
CA SER A 21 20.58 1.95 -19.87
C SER A 21 19.28 2.60 -19.40
N LEU A 22 19.31 3.19 -18.21
CA LEU A 22 18.22 4.03 -17.73
C LEU A 22 18.02 5.24 -18.63
N ASN A 23 16.79 5.57 -19.01
CA ASN A 23 16.49 6.81 -19.69
C ASN A 23 16.65 7.97 -18.68
N MET A 24 17.78 8.70 -18.79
CA MET A 24 18.14 9.75 -17.84
C MET A 24 17.25 10.98 -17.95
N ASP A 25 16.64 11.26 -19.10
CA ASP A 25 15.72 12.39 -19.26
C ASP A 25 14.41 12.08 -18.52
N TRP A 26 13.93 10.86 -18.62
CA TRP A 26 12.78 10.39 -17.82
C TRP A 26 13.12 10.35 -16.32
N ALA A 27 14.32 9.91 -15.96
CA ALA A 27 14.75 9.89 -14.55
C ALA A 27 14.76 11.30 -13.94
N ARG A 28 15.22 12.32 -14.69
CA ARG A 28 15.18 13.72 -14.25
C ARG A 28 13.76 14.25 -14.16
N ALA A 29 12.89 13.93 -15.14
CA ALA A 29 11.52 14.45 -15.22
C ALA A 29 10.53 13.76 -14.26
N TYR A 30 10.79 12.51 -13.85
CA TYR A 30 9.89 11.68 -13.05
C TYR A 30 10.55 11.11 -11.77
N ILE A 31 11.78 11.51 -11.48
CA ILE A 31 12.58 11.14 -10.30
C ILE A 31 12.97 9.66 -10.25
N GLY A 32 12.07 8.78 -9.86
CA GLY A 32 12.32 7.36 -9.62
C GLY A 32 11.06 6.63 -9.15
N SER A 33 11.22 5.44 -8.60
CA SER A 33 10.18 4.68 -7.89
C SER A 33 8.81 4.80 -8.57
N ARG A 34 7.82 5.43 -7.91
CA ARG A 34 6.47 5.62 -8.45
C ARG A 34 6.45 6.35 -9.79
N GLY A 35 7.09 7.52 -9.88
CA GLY A 35 6.99 8.37 -11.07
C GLY A 35 7.65 7.73 -12.29
N LEU A 36 8.90 7.28 -12.14
CA LEU A 36 9.66 6.68 -13.24
C LEU A 36 9.11 5.30 -13.64
N GLY A 37 8.76 4.46 -12.65
CA GLY A 37 8.12 3.17 -12.93
C GLY A 37 6.80 3.32 -13.68
N THR A 38 5.99 4.33 -13.32
CA THR A 38 4.76 4.68 -14.02
C THR A 38 5.05 5.17 -15.44
N LYS A 39 6.07 6.00 -15.66
CA LYS A 39 6.45 6.49 -16.99
C LYS A 39 6.76 5.30 -17.93
N TYR A 40 7.58 4.35 -17.48
CA TYR A 40 7.87 3.15 -18.28
C TYR A 40 6.59 2.33 -18.56
N LEU A 41 5.71 2.15 -17.56
CA LEU A 41 4.47 1.41 -17.78
C LEU A 41 3.56 2.08 -18.82
N VAL A 42 3.37 3.40 -18.68
CA VAL A 42 2.47 4.21 -19.54
C VAL A 42 2.93 4.23 -21.00
N GLU A 43 4.25 4.21 -21.25
CA GLU A 43 4.83 4.17 -22.59
C GLU A 43 4.79 2.77 -23.23
N GLU A 44 4.82 1.73 -22.41
CA GLU A 44 5.06 0.38 -22.91
C GLU A 44 3.83 -0.56 -22.82
N VAL A 45 2.75 -0.12 -22.14
CA VAL A 45 1.55 -0.95 -21.91
C VAL A 45 0.33 -0.25 -22.45
N ASP A 46 -0.43 -0.95 -23.29
CA ASP A 46 -1.76 -0.52 -23.68
C ASP A 46 -2.67 -0.46 -22.44
N ALA A 47 -3.25 0.71 -22.17
CA ALA A 47 -4.11 0.91 -21.01
C ALA A 47 -5.36 0.01 -21.02
N THR A 48 -5.76 -0.53 -22.17
CA THR A 48 -6.92 -1.43 -22.32
C THR A 48 -6.56 -2.92 -22.11
N VAL A 49 -5.26 -3.26 -21.94
CA VAL A 49 -4.81 -4.64 -21.77
C VAL A 49 -5.50 -5.35 -20.61
N ASP A 50 -5.78 -6.63 -20.73
CA ASP A 50 -6.18 -7.44 -19.58
C ASP A 50 -5.03 -7.50 -18.56
N PRO A 51 -5.25 -7.07 -17.31
CA PRO A 51 -4.20 -6.97 -16.30
C PRO A 51 -3.53 -8.30 -15.94
N LEU A 52 -4.19 -9.44 -16.14
CA LEU A 52 -3.64 -10.77 -15.87
C LEU A 52 -3.04 -11.44 -17.10
N SER A 53 -3.15 -10.81 -18.27
CA SER A 53 -2.59 -11.32 -19.51
C SER A 53 -1.06 -11.14 -19.61
N PRO A 54 -0.37 -11.88 -20.51
CA PRO A 54 1.04 -11.67 -20.80
C PRO A 54 1.36 -10.26 -21.32
N GLY A 55 0.39 -9.56 -21.93
CA GLY A 55 0.54 -8.19 -22.45
C GLY A 55 0.73 -7.12 -21.39
N ASN A 56 0.27 -7.36 -20.17
CA ASN A 56 0.57 -6.47 -19.04
C ASN A 56 2.02 -6.64 -18.58
N LYS A 57 2.62 -5.58 -18.06
CA LYS A 57 3.95 -5.60 -17.42
C LYS A 57 3.84 -5.37 -15.93
N ILE A 58 4.85 -5.83 -15.19
CA ILE A 58 4.99 -5.53 -13.76
C ILE A 58 6.43 -5.09 -13.51
N ILE A 59 6.57 -4.00 -12.75
CA ILE A 59 7.81 -3.23 -12.62
C ILE A 59 8.12 -3.02 -11.14
N TRP A 60 9.33 -3.37 -10.68
CA TRP A 60 9.88 -2.92 -9.40
C TRP A 60 10.83 -1.77 -9.65
N ALA A 61 10.56 -0.62 -9.04
CA ALA A 61 11.35 0.59 -9.23
C ALA A 61 11.82 1.17 -7.90
N THR A 62 13.10 1.55 -7.81
CA THR A 62 13.68 2.27 -6.68
C THR A 62 13.78 3.76 -6.97
N GLY A 63 13.83 4.57 -5.91
CA GLY A 63 14.09 6.00 -6.05
C GLY A 63 15.59 6.34 -5.99
N PRO A 64 15.96 7.57 -6.33
CA PRO A 64 17.36 8.00 -6.21
C PRO A 64 17.89 8.04 -4.77
N LEU A 65 17.04 8.21 -3.78
CA LEU A 65 17.43 8.17 -2.36
C LEU A 65 17.35 6.77 -1.74
N THR A 66 16.83 5.77 -2.46
CA THR A 66 16.80 4.38 -2.01
C THR A 66 18.23 3.85 -1.83
N GLY A 67 18.51 3.20 -0.70
CA GLY A 67 19.80 2.60 -0.40
C GLY A 67 20.89 3.60 0.01
N THR A 68 20.58 4.91 0.08
CA THR A 68 21.50 5.96 0.53
C THR A 68 21.45 6.13 2.06
N MET A 69 22.21 7.10 2.57
CA MET A 69 22.20 7.50 3.99
C MET A 69 20.98 8.36 4.38
N ALA A 70 20.10 8.72 3.43
CA ALA A 70 18.84 9.41 3.73
C ALA A 70 17.98 8.57 4.69
N SER A 71 17.33 9.23 5.65
CA SER A 71 16.45 8.52 6.59
C SER A 71 15.30 7.89 5.85
N THR A 72 14.92 6.65 6.22
CA THR A 72 13.80 5.89 5.62
C THR A 72 13.98 5.51 4.14
N GLY A 73 15.21 5.50 3.64
CA GLY A 73 15.59 5.22 2.24
C GLY A 73 15.51 3.73 1.83
N GLY A 74 14.58 2.96 2.38
CA GLY A 74 14.38 1.55 2.03
C GLY A 74 13.24 1.28 1.04
N ARG A 75 12.61 2.32 0.49
CA ARG A 75 11.38 2.18 -0.29
C ARG A 75 11.61 1.83 -1.76
N TYR A 76 10.69 1.02 -2.29
CA TYR A 76 10.50 0.76 -3.71
C TYR A 76 9.02 0.70 -4.05
N THR A 77 8.68 0.81 -5.32
CA THR A 77 7.28 0.72 -5.79
C THR A 77 7.15 -0.40 -6.81
N VAL A 78 6.08 -1.19 -6.68
CA VAL A 78 5.64 -2.13 -7.71
C VAL A 78 4.57 -1.45 -8.56
N VAL A 79 4.82 -1.33 -9.87
CA VAL A 79 3.94 -0.63 -10.83
C VAL A 79 3.43 -1.62 -11.87
N THR A 80 2.12 -1.59 -12.12
CA THR A 80 1.43 -2.44 -13.12
C THR A 80 0.03 -1.89 -13.40
N LYS A 81 -0.73 -2.53 -14.30
CA LYS A 81 -2.18 -2.35 -14.36
C LYS A 81 -2.84 -3.28 -13.34
N SER A 82 -3.74 -2.76 -12.51
CA SER A 82 -4.39 -3.48 -11.42
C SER A 82 -5.44 -4.48 -11.91
N PRO A 83 -5.43 -5.73 -11.47
CA PRO A 83 -6.50 -6.68 -11.75
C PRO A 83 -7.74 -6.44 -10.88
N LEU A 84 -7.59 -5.78 -9.73
CA LEU A 84 -8.68 -5.43 -8.82
C LEU A 84 -9.52 -4.29 -9.39
N THR A 85 -8.87 -3.22 -9.85
CA THR A 85 -9.54 -1.98 -10.28
C THR A 85 -9.60 -1.79 -11.78
N GLY A 86 -8.68 -2.34 -12.56
CA GLY A 86 -8.48 -2.02 -13.98
C GLY A 86 -7.70 -0.71 -14.21
N ALA A 87 -7.42 0.04 -13.16
CA ALA A 87 -6.66 1.29 -13.18
C ALA A 87 -5.14 1.05 -13.02
N ILE A 88 -4.37 2.13 -13.08
CA ILE A 88 -2.94 2.11 -12.72
C ILE A 88 -2.74 1.62 -11.28
N ALA A 89 -1.77 0.77 -11.06
CA ALA A 89 -1.35 0.31 -9.73
C ALA A 89 0.07 0.79 -9.45
N CYS A 90 0.25 1.49 -8.33
CA CYS A 90 1.54 1.85 -7.78
C CYS A 90 1.55 1.43 -6.32
N SER A 91 2.14 0.30 -5.98
CA SER A 91 2.13 -0.27 -4.64
C SER A 91 3.52 -0.16 -4.01
N ASN A 92 3.64 0.64 -2.95
CA ASN A 92 4.92 0.94 -2.31
C ASN A 92 5.18 -0.02 -1.14
N SER A 93 6.43 -0.48 -1.00
CA SER A 93 6.88 -1.29 0.13
C SER A 93 8.12 -0.70 0.79
N GLY A 94 8.27 -0.99 2.09
CA GLY A 94 9.47 -0.71 2.88
C GLY A 94 10.36 -1.95 3.03
N GLY A 95 11.03 -2.06 4.16
CA GLY A 95 11.94 -3.18 4.46
C GLY A 95 13.35 -2.90 3.98
N TYR A 96 14.05 -3.94 3.56
CA TYR A 96 15.45 -3.91 3.14
C TYR A 96 15.65 -4.24 1.66
N TRP A 97 14.67 -4.92 1.02
CA TRP A 97 14.79 -5.41 -0.35
C TRP A 97 15.08 -4.28 -1.35
N GLY A 98 14.38 -3.15 -1.23
CA GLY A 98 14.58 -2.01 -2.16
C GLY A 98 16.00 -1.44 -2.10
N ALA A 99 16.55 -1.31 -0.89
CA ALA A 99 17.93 -0.86 -0.69
C ALA A 99 18.93 -1.89 -1.24
N GLU A 100 18.73 -3.17 -0.98
CA GLU A 100 19.59 -4.25 -1.50
C GLU A 100 19.61 -4.29 -3.03
N PHE A 101 18.44 -4.13 -3.67
CA PHE A 101 18.33 -4.07 -5.13
C PHE A 101 19.09 -2.85 -5.71
N LYS A 102 18.95 -1.69 -5.06
CA LYS A 102 19.71 -0.49 -5.44
C LYS A 102 21.22 -0.67 -5.25
N MET A 103 21.63 -1.29 -4.15
CA MET A 103 23.04 -1.59 -3.86
C MET A 103 23.64 -2.64 -4.79
N ALA A 104 22.81 -3.48 -5.43
CA ALA A 104 23.24 -4.37 -6.52
C ALA A 104 23.54 -3.61 -7.82
N GLY A 105 23.18 -2.32 -7.90
CA GLY A 105 23.48 -1.46 -9.03
C GLY A 105 22.36 -1.33 -10.06
N TRP A 106 21.11 -1.48 -9.63
CA TRP A 106 19.94 -1.40 -10.50
C TRP A 106 18.92 -0.38 -9.98
N ASP A 107 18.33 0.38 -10.91
CA ASP A 107 17.25 1.31 -10.58
C ASP A 107 15.86 0.65 -10.70
N MET A 108 15.73 -0.32 -11.61
CA MET A 108 14.44 -0.90 -11.96
C MET A 108 14.60 -2.30 -12.55
N VAL A 109 13.59 -3.15 -12.36
CA VAL A 109 13.39 -4.38 -13.13
C VAL A 109 11.98 -4.40 -13.74
N ILE A 110 11.88 -4.71 -15.02
CA ILE A 110 10.65 -4.78 -15.80
C ILE A 110 10.45 -6.21 -16.27
N PHE A 111 9.33 -6.81 -15.85
CA PHE A 111 8.93 -8.15 -16.32
C PHE A 111 7.83 -8.02 -17.37
N GLU A 112 8.03 -8.71 -18.48
CA GLU A 112 7.09 -8.81 -19.59
C GLU A 112 6.83 -10.28 -19.98
N GLY A 113 5.70 -10.53 -20.62
CA GLY A 113 5.29 -11.89 -21.00
C GLY A 113 4.82 -12.74 -19.82
N LYS A 114 4.91 -14.06 -20.01
CA LYS A 114 4.56 -15.07 -19.01
C LYS A 114 5.49 -16.27 -19.17
N SER A 115 6.06 -16.75 -18.07
CA SER A 115 6.87 -17.98 -18.08
C SER A 115 5.97 -19.21 -18.26
N PRO A 116 6.41 -20.24 -19.03
CA PRO A 116 5.66 -21.49 -19.18
C PRO A 116 5.60 -22.31 -17.87
N LYS A 117 6.52 -22.07 -16.94
CA LYS A 117 6.61 -22.73 -15.63
C LYS A 117 7.00 -21.72 -14.54
N PRO A 118 6.82 -22.05 -13.25
CA PRO A 118 7.26 -21.19 -12.17
C PRO A 118 8.75 -20.88 -12.24
N VAL A 119 9.09 -19.57 -12.11
CA VAL A 119 10.46 -19.07 -12.10
C VAL A 119 10.65 -18.04 -11.00
N TYR A 120 11.91 -17.81 -10.60
CA TYR A 120 12.32 -16.66 -9.82
C TYR A 120 13.50 -15.95 -10.47
N LEU A 121 13.61 -14.65 -10.27
CA LEU A 121 14.78 -13.89 -10.69
C LEU A 121 15.80 -13.89 -9.55
N TYR A 122 17.03 -14.30 -9.84
CA TYR A 122 18.18 -14.16 -8.95
C TYR A 122 19.06 -13.02 -9.44
N VAL A 123 19.37 -12.08 -8.53
CA VAL A 123 20.26 -10.94 -8.79
C VAL A 123 21.37 -10.95 -7.73
N ASN A 124 22.61 -10.95 -8.19
CA ASN A 124 23.79 -10.77 -7.37
C ASN A 124 24.71 -9.77 -8.06
N ASP A 125 24.65 -8.52 -7.61
CA ASP A 125 25.31 -7.39 -8.25
C ASP A 125 25.00 -7.33 -9.76
N ASP A 126 26.02 -7.50 -10.64
CA ASP A 126 25.84 -7.46 -12.10
C ASP A 126 25.26 -8.75 -12.70
N VAL A 127 25.18 -9.82 -11.93
CA VAL A 127 24.62 -11.09 -12.39
C VAL A 127 23.12 -11.10 -12.14
N ALA A 128 22.35 -11.34 -13.18
CA ALA A 128 20.90 -11.51 -13.09
C ALA A 128 20.44 -12.64 -14.01
N GLU A 129 19.72 -13.61 -13.46
CA GLU A 129 19.27 -14.80 -14.20
C GLU A 129 17.92 -15.32 -13.68
N LEU A 130 17.13 -15.88 -14.60
CA LEU A 130 15.92 -16.64 -14.28
C LEU A 130 16.28 -18.06 -13.88
N ARG A 131 15.74 -18.50 -12.74
CA ARG A 131 15.90 -19.85 -12.20
C ARG A 131 14.57 -20.55 -12.02
N ASP A 132 14.55 -21.86 -12.06
CA ASP A 132 13.36 -22.68 -11.82
C ASP A 132 12.84 -22.50 -10.40
N ALA A 133 11.54 -22.22 -10.24
CA ALA A 133 10.85 -22.08 -8.98
C ALA A 133 9.73 -23.12 -8.78
N SER A 134 9.73 -24.21 -9.53
CA SER A 134 8.70 -25.26 -9.42
C SER A 134 8.62 -25.84 -8.00
N HIS A 135 9.76 -25.96 -7.32
CA HIS A 135 9.87 -26.42 -5.92
C HIS A 135 9.40 -25.38 -4.88
N LEU A 136 9.25 -24.13 -5.29
CA LEU A 136 8.78 -23.01 -4.45
C LEU A 136 7.29 -22.74 -4.63
N TRP A 137 6.67 -23.23 -5.72
CA TRP A 137 5.25 -23.02 -5.97
C TRP A 137 4.41 -23.78 -4.94
N GLY A 138 3.40 -23.13 -4.40
CA GLY A 138 2.63 -23.64 -3.26
C GLY A 138 3.26 -23.39 -1.88
N LYS A 139 4.45 -22.77 -1.81
CA LYS A 139 5.09 -22.37 -0.57
C LYS A 139 4.66 -20.98 -0.15
N SER A 140 4.58 -20.76 1.18
CA SER A 140 4.35 -19.44 1.73
C SER A 140 5.54 -18.49 1.45
N VAL A 141 5.35 -17.20 1.71
CA VAL A 141 6.44 -16.20 1.64
C VAL A 141 7.57 -16.59 2.58
N TRP A 142 7.25 -17.03 3.79
CA TRP A 142 8.27 -17.41 4.80
C TRP A 142 9.06 -18.65 4.39
N GLU A 143 8.37 -19.71 3.93
CA GLU A 143 9.03 -20.89 3.39
C GLU A 143 9.91 -20.55 2.19
N THR A 144 9.39 -19.73 1.25
CA THR A 144 10.11 -19.30 0.04
C THR A 144 11.41 -18.57 0.40
N GLU A 145 11.35 -17.60 1.31
CA GLU A 145 12.54 -16.85 1.75
C GLU A 145 13.56 -17.78 2.43
N GLY A 146 13.12 -18.65 3.32
CA GLY A 146 13.98 -19.61 4.00
C GLY A 146 14.68 -20.59 3.06
N ILE A 147 13.92 -21.16 2.10
CA ILE A 147 14.47 -22.08 1.09
C ILE A 147 15.50 -21.38 0.21
N LEU A 148 15.18 -20.16 -0.27
CA LEU A 148 16.09 -19.40 -1.14
C LEU A 148 17.38 -19.03 -0.42
N LYS A 149 17.33 -18.50 0.81
CA LYS A 149 18.53 -18.18 1.60
C LYS A 149 19.41 -19.41 1.84
N THR A 150 18.79 -20.56 2.10
CA THR A 150 19.51 -21.82 2.32
C THR A 150 20.14 -22.33 1.02
N SER A 151 19.39 -22.38 -0.07
CA SER A 151 19.88 -22.89 -1.36
C SER A 151 20.95 -22.01 -2.00
N LEU A 152 20.86 -20.69 -1.81
CA LEU A 152 21.85 -19.72 -2.25
C LEU A 152 23.06 -19.62 -1.32
N GLN A 153 23.01 -20.27 -0.16
CA GLN A 153 24.05 -20.23 0.89
C GLN A 153 24.41 -18.79 1.34
N ASP A 154 23.44 -17.89 1.26
CA ASP A 154 23.62 -16.49 1.66
C ASP A 154 22.43 -15.98 2.49
N PRO A 155 22.57 -15.89 3.82
CA PRO A 155 21.54 -15.42 4.73
C PRO A 155 21.23 -13.92 4.56
N LEU A 156 22.08 -13.16 3.88
CA LEU A 156 21.88 -11.73 3.62
C LEU A 156 21.05 -11.48 2.37
N THR A 157 20.80 -12.49 1.54
CA THR A 157 19.87 -12.38 0.39
C THR A 157 18.53 -11.86 0.84
N ARG A 158 18.01 -10.84 0.13
CA ARG A 158 16.67 -10.29 0.32
C ARG A 158 15.71 -10.85 -0.71
N VAL A 159 14.52 -11.21 -0.27
CA VAL A 159 13.52 -11.84 -1.15
C VAL A 159 12.25 -11.00 -1.17
N SER A 160 11.74 -10.75 -2.37
CA SER A 160 10.40 -10.21 -2.63
C SER A 160 9.61 -11.30 -3.35
N SER A 161 8.50 -11.77 -2.80
CA SER A 161 7.79 -12.94 -3.30
C SER A 161 6.27 -12.84 -3.12
N ILE A 162 5.56 -13.76 -3.76
CA ILE A 162 4.14 -14.03 -3.52
C ILE A 162 3.95 -15.31 -2.70
N GLY A 163 2.91 -15.32 -1.88
CA GLY A 163 2.38 -16.52 -1.25
C GLY A 163 1.28 -17.17 -2.10
N LYS A 164 0.53 -18.09 -1.47
CA LYS A 164 -0.54 -18.84 -2.15
C LYS A 164 -1.66 -17.97 -2.69
N ALA A 165 -1.94 -16.81 -2.07
CA ALA A 165 -2.97 -15.90 -2.55
C ALA A 165 -2.65 -15.37 -3.97
N GLY A 166 -1.38 -15.02 -4.24
CA GLY A 166 -0.95 -14.60 -5.58
C GLY A 166 -1.01 -15.75 -6.60
N GLU A 167 -0.62 -16.95 -6.20
CA GLU A 167 -0.69 -18.15 -7.03
C GLU A 167 -2.14 -18.55 -7.36
N ASN A 168 -3.06 -18.38 -6.40
CA ASN A 168 -4.49 -18.67 -6.55
C ASN A 168 -5.29 -17.54 -7.23
N GLY A 169 -4.65 -16.44 -7.61
CA GLY A 169 -5.27 -15.35 -8.35
C GLY A 169 -6.25 -14.51 -7.52
N VAL A 170 -6.03 -14.38 -6.20
CA VAL A 170 -6.76 -13.42 -5.36
C VAL A 170 -6.49 -12.01 -5.87
N LEU A 171 -7.52 -11.27 -6.30
CA LEU A 171 -7.35 -10.00 -7.04
C LEU A 171 -6.75 -8.86 -6.21
N PHE A 172 -6.66 -9.02 -4.90
CA PHE A 172 -5.97 -8.12 -3.98
C PHE A 172 -4.75 -8.79 -3.31
N ALA A 173 -4.16 -9.79 -3.98
CA ALA A 173 -2.92 -10.40 -3.51
C ALA A 173 -1.76 -9.39 -3.54
N ALA A 174 -0.90 -9.48 -2.54
CA ALA A 174 0.24 -8.63 -2.29
C ALA A 174 1.56 -9.28 -2.72
N VAL A 175 2.57 -8.44 -2.94
CA VAL A 175 3.98 -8.85 -3.00
C VAL A 175 4.62 -8.53 -1.66
N VAL A 176 5.23 -9.53 -1.02
CA VAL A 176 5.79 -9.41 0.34
C VAL A 176 7.30 -9.54 0.31
N ASN A 177 7.98 -8.74 1.11
CA ASN A 177 9.43 -8.82 1.32
C ASN A 177 9.75 -8.73 2.81
N ASP A 178 10.94 -9.22 3.19
CA ASP A 178 11.41 -9.19 4.57
C ASP A 178 10.32 -9.72 5.55
N LEU A 179 9.63 -10.81 5.18
CA LEU A 179 8.60 -11.58 5.88
C LEU A 179 7.26 -10.84 6.14
N HIS A 180 7.26 -9.53 6.35
CA HIS A 180 6.06 -8.77 6.74
C HIS A 180 6.08 -7.30 6.30
N ARG A 181 6.80 -7.01 5.21
CA ARG A 181 6.67 -5.76 4.46
C ARG A 181 6.04 -6.06 3.12
N ALA A 182 5.11 -5.25 2.69
CA ALA A 182 4.32 -5.57 1.52
C ALA A 182 4.11 -4.37 0.59
N ALA A 183 4.24 -4.62 -0.71
CA ALA A 183 3.52 -3.88 -1.73
C ALA A 183 2.09 -4.45 -1.73
N GLY A 184 1.26 -3.95 -0.80
CA GLY A 184 0.08 -4.65 -0.31
C GLY A 184 -1.15 -4.48 -1.19
N ARG A 185 -1.31 -3.33 -1.84
CA ARG A 185 -2.60 -2.97 -2.44
C ARG A 185 -2.60 -3.06 -3.97
N SER A 186 -3.80 -3.05 -4.55
CA SER A 186 -4.09 -3.04 -6.00
C SER A 186 -3.81 -4.38 -6.71
N GLY A 187 -3.58 -5.47 -6.00
CA GLY A 187 -3.49 -6.81 -6.56
C GLY A 187 -2.20 -7.10 -7.35
N VAL A 188 -1.10 -6.43 -7.02
CA VAL A 188 0.19 -6.63 -7.71
C VAL A 188 0.71 -8.06 -7.59
N GLY A 189 0.38 -8.77 -6.48
CA GLY A 189 0.71 -10.17 -6.28
C GLY A 189 -0.03 -11.11 -7.25
N ALA A 190 -1.27 -10.80 -7.61
CA ALA A 190 -2.02 -11.58 -8.60
C ALA A 190 -1.42 -11.43 -10.01
N VAL A 191 -0.95 -10.22 -10.37
CA VAL A 191 -0.24 -10.00 -11.64
C VAL A 191 1.06 -10.79 -11.67
N MET A 192 1.83 -10.79 -10.57
CA MET A 192 3.05 -11.58 -10.45
C MET A 192 2.77 -13.07 -10.59
N GLY A 193 1.74 -13.60 -9.92
CA GLY A 193 1.30 -14.99 -10.01
C GLY A 193 0.84 -15.40 -11.41
N SER A 194 0.06 -14.52 -12.09
CA SER A 194 -0.41 -14.77 -13.46
C SER A 194 0.72 -14.96 -14.49
N LYS A 195 1.91 -14.44 -14.17
CA LYS A 195 3.13 -14.57 -14.98
C LYS A 195 4.00 -15.78 -14.62
N ASN A 196 3.58 -16.60 -13.67
CA ASN A 196 4.38 -17.68 -13.08
C ASN A 196 5.71 -17.18 -12.46
N LEU A 197 5.75 -15.93 -11.98
CA LEU A 197 6.89 -15.36 -11.29
C LEU A 197 6.68 -15.51 -9.78
N LYS A 198 7.51 -16.32 -9.12
CA LYS A 198 7.37 -16.65 -7.69
C LYS A 198 8.07 -15.64 -6.79
N ALA A 199 9.30 -15.25 -7.16
CA ALA A 199 10.14 -14.43 -6.30
C ALA A 199 11.19 -13.63 -7.08
N ILE A 200 11.75 -12.62 -6.41
CA ILE A 200 12.96 -11.92 -6.80
C ILE A 200 13.91 -11.96 -5.62
N ALA A 201 15.00 -12.71 -5.73
CA ALA A 201 16.04 -12.85 -4.73
C ALA A 201 17.22 -11.95 -5.09
N VAL A 202 17.65 -11.10 -4.16
CA VAL A 202 18.66 -10.07 -4.44
C VAL A 202 19.76 -10.09 -3.38
N ARG A 203 20.99 -9.96 -3.86
CA ARG A 203 22.19 -9.66 -3.07
C ARG A 203 22.93 -8.48 -3.70
N GLY A 204 23.10 -7.39 -2.99
CA GLY A 204 23.77 -6.17 -3.44
C GLY A 204 24.93 -5.79 -2.53
N THR A 205 26.14 -5.67 -3.10
CA THR A 205 27.35 -5.37 -2.31
C THR A 205 28.02 -4.03 -2.70
N LYS A 206 27.56 -3.39 -3.80
CA LYS A 206 28.23 -2.21 -4.37
C LYS A 206 27.97 -0.90 -3.61
N GLY A 207 26.84 -0.81 -2.92
CA GLY A 207 26.40 0.43 -2.32
C GLY A 207 25.89 1.47 -3.33
N VAL A 208 25.52 2.66 -2.85
CA VAL A 208 25.07 3.80 -3.67
C VAL A 208 26.12 4.91 -3.59
N GLY A 209 27.02 4.96 -4.57
CA GLY A 209 28.24 5.79 -4.52
C GLY A 209 28.22 7.08 -5.34
N ASN A 210 27.31 7.23 -6.31
CA ASN A 210 27.36 8.29 -7.33
C ASN A 210 26.51 9.52 -6.96
N LEU A 211 26.67 10.06 -5.74
CA LEU A 211 25.98 11.28 -5.32
C LEU A 211 26.55 12.51 -6.08
N HIS A 212 25.68 13.48 -6.38
CA HIS A 212 26.08 14.72 -7.05
C HIS A 212 27.05 15.53 -6.17
N ASN A 213 26.70 15.75 -4.90
CA ASN A 213 27.56 16.43 -3.91
C ASN A 213 27.53 15.63 -2.60
N PRO A 214 28.43 14.65 -2.40
CA PRO A 214 28.43 13.78 -1.22
C PRO A 214 28.61 14.53 0.11
N LYS A 215 29.44 15.59 0.13
CA LYS A 215 29.71 16.36 1.35
C LYS A 215 28.44 17.13 1.79
N GLU A 216 27.81 17.83 0.87
CA GLU A 216 26.57 18.56 1.17
C GLU A 216 25.43 17.58 1.49
N PHE A 217 25.36 16.45 0.79
CA PHE A 217 24.39 15.40 1.08
C PHE A 217 24.46 14.94 2.54
N MET A 218 25.64 14.61 3.04
CA MET A 218 25.80 14.16 4.43
C MET A 218 25.42 15.23 5.45
N LYS A 219 25.72 16.50 5.17
CA LYS A 219 25.32 17.62 6.02
C LYS A 219 23.80 17.77 6.08
N VAL A 220 23.14 17.80 4.92
CA VAL A 220 21.68 17.92 4.81
C VAL A 220 20.99 16.73 5.49
N ILE A 221 21.47 15.50 5.27
CA ILE A 221 20.88 14.31 5.91
C ILE A 221 20.98 14.37 7.43
N ALA A 222 22.10 14.83 7.99
CA ALA A 222 22.24 14.98 9.44
C ALA A 222 21.22 15.98 10.01
N GLU A 223 21.02 17.12 9.34
CA GLU A 223 20.02 18.12 9.69
C GLU A 223 18.59 17.53 9.63
N LYS A 224 18.23 16.88 8.53
CA LYS A 224 16.89 16.32 8.34
C LYS A 224 16.60 15.17 9.30
N LYS A 225 17.58 14.34 9.65
CA LYS A 225 17.43 13.32 10.71
C LYS A 225 17.12 13.93 12.07
N LYS A 226 17.74 15.07 12.39
CA LYS A 226 17.46 15.80 13.65
C LYS A 226 16.00 16.26 13.70
N ILE A 227 15.47 16.83 12.62
CA ILE A 227 14.05 17.24 12.53
C ILE A 227 13.12 16.05 12.80
N LEU A 228 13.40 14.87 12.21
CA LEU A 228 12.59 13.66 12.47
C LEU A 228 12.66 13.23 13.93
N ALA A 229 13.83 13.30 14.56
CA ALA A 229 14.01 12.86 15.95
C ALA A 229 13.34 13.81 16.96
N GLU A 230 13.28 15.11 16.66
CA GLU A 230 12.68 16.14 17.53
C GLU A 230 11.15 16.24 17.34
N ASN A 231 10.60 15.71 16.26
CA ASN A 231 9.17 15.76 15.99
C ASN A 231 8.38 14.76 16.87
N GLY A 232 7.28 15.21 17.49
CA GLY A 232 6.48 14.40 18.40
C GLY A 232 5.87 13.14 17.78
N VAL A 233 5.58 13.15 16.47
CA VAL A 233 5.03 11.98 15.76
C VAL A 233 6.14 11.02 15.35
N THR A 234 7.16 11.50 14.63
CA THR A 234 8.20 10.64 14.04
C THR A 234 9.30 10.24 15.03
N GLY A 235 9.59 11.08 16.04
CA GLY A 235 10.62 10.82 17.05
C GLY A 235 10.10 10.19 18.33
N THR A 236 8.77 10.24 18.59
CA THR A 236 8.21 9.76 19.86
C THR A 236 6.99 8.84 19.65
N GLY A 237 5.92 9.32 19.03
CA GLY A 237 4.64 8.60 18.97
C GLY A 237 4.73 7.30 18.17
N LEU A 238 5.19 7.36 16.93
CA LEU A 238 5.34 6.19 16.06
C LEU A 238 6.38 5.18 16.58
N PRO A 239 7.58 5.60 17.08
CA PRO A 239 8.51 4.67 17.70
C PRO A 239 7.92 3.95 18.93
N ALA A 240 7.16 4.65 19.77
CA ALA A 240 6.60 4.08 21.00
C ALA A 240 5.41 3.14 20.74
N MET A 241 4.46 3.56 19.88
CA MET A 241 3.15 2.93 19.77
C MET A 241 2.83 2.37 18.38
N GLY A 242 3.65 2.62 17.37
CA GLY A 242 3.35 2.28 15.97
C GLY A 242 2.13 3.03 15.44
N THR A 243 1.68 2.61 14.27
CA THR A 243 0.50 3.22 13.63
C THR A 243 -0.81 2.93 14.36
N GLN A 244 -0.87 1.88 15.19
CA GLN A 244 -2.06 1.53 15.98
C GLN A 244 -2.49 2.63 16.99
N VAL A 245 -1.61 3.59 17.31
CA VAL A 245 -1.98 4.78 18.12
C VAL A 245 -3.18 5.52 17.54
N LEU A 246 -3.37 5.45 16.22
CA LEU A 246 -4.50 6.09 15.53
C LEU A 246 -5.86 5.45 15.86
N MET A 247 -5.91 4.21 16.38
CA MET A 247 -7.18 3.54 16.67
C MET A 247 -8.06 4.35 17.62
N SER A 248 -7.54 4.75 18.77
CA SER A 248 -8.27 5.57 19.74
C SER A 248 -8.52 6.98 19.21
N VAL A 249 -7.52 7.61 18.59
CA VAL A 249 -7.62 8.98 18.05
C VAL A 249 -8.74 9.09 17.02
N ILE A 250 -8.77 8.20 16.04
CA ILE A 250 -9.78 8.23 14.96
C ILE A 250 -11.16 7.83 15.49
N ASN A 251 -11.23 6.89 16.43
CA ASN A 251 -12.49 6.52 17.06
C ASN A 251 -13.11 7.69 17.86
N GLU A 252 -12.30 8.42 18.62
CA GLU A 252 -12.75 9.59 19.40
C GLU A 252 -13.21 10.75 18.50
N THR A 253 -12.62 10.92 17.34
CA THR A 253 -13.07 11.92 16.35
C THR A 253 -14.35 11.50 15.63
N GLY A 254 -14.90 10.30 15.89
CA GLY A 254 -16.09 9.79 15.21
C GLY A 254 -15.83 9.44 13.73
N ALA A 255 -14.60 9.08 13.41
CA ALA A 255 -14.15 8.83 12.04
C ALA A 255 -13.65 7.40 11.80
N LEU A 256 -13.91 6.46 12.74
CA LEU A 256 -13.53 5.05 12.61
C LEU A 256 -14.65 4.24 11.97
N PRO A 257 -14.56 3.88 10.67
CA PRO A 257 -15.61 3.11 10.01
C PRO A 257 -15.81 1.76 10.71
N THR A 258 -17.06 1.40 10.97
CA THR A 258 -17.39 0.20 11.74
C THR A 258 -18.48 -0.59 11.06
N ARG A 259 -18.37 -1.94 11.04
CA ARG A 259 -19.36 -2.85 10.45
C ARG A 259 -19.77 -2.42 9.04
N ASN A 260 -18.84 -2.53 8.09
CA ASN A 260 -18.99 -2.08 6.70
C ASN A 260 -19.43 -0.61 6.58
N HIS A 261 -18.84 0.30 7.37
CA HIS A 261 -19.17 1.75 7.40
C HIS A 261 -20.62 2.08 7.81
N ARG A 262 -21.39 1.14 8.39
CA ARG A 262 -22.72 1.45 8.95
C ARG A 262 -22.64 2.38 10.16
N ASP A 263 -21.58 2.22 10.92
CA ASP A 263 -21.28 3.03 12.10
C ASP A 263 -19.93 3.73 11.92
N ASN A 264 -19.72 4.79 12.66
CA ASN A 264 -18.53 5.66 12.56
C ASN A 264 -17.71 5.72 13.86
N GLN A 265 -18.05 4.86 14.82
CA GLN A 265 -17.29 4.59 16.04
C GLN A 265 -17.43 3.12 16.43
N PHE A 266 -16.39 2.57 17.02
CA PHE A 266 -16.32 1.16 17.44
C PHE A 266 -16.16 1.07 18.96
N GLU A 267 -17.07 0.38 19.63
CA GLU A 267 -17.07 0.15 21.05
C GLU A 267 -15.85 -0.63 21.56
N GLY A 268 -15.32 -1.55 20.72
CA GLY A 268 -14.13 -2.38 20.99
C GLY A 268 -12.80 -1.75 20.57
N ALA A 269 -12.75 -0.45 20.22
CA ALA A 269 -11.53 0.19 19.69
C ALA A 269 -10.32 0.07 20.64
N LYS A 270 -10.55 0.13 21.95
CA LYS A 270 -9.49 0.00 22.97
C LYS A 270 -8.91 -1.42 23.05
N ASP A 271 -9.69 -2.43 22.67
CA ASP A 271 -9.25 -3.83 22.71
C ASP A 271 -8.31 -4.20 21.55
N ILE A 272 -8.31 -3.36 20.49
CA ILE A 272 -7.54 -3.60 19.25
C ILE A 272 -6.54 -2.47 18.93
N GLY A 273 -6.33 -1.54 19.86
CA GLY A 273 -5.40 -0.42 19.73
C GLY A 273 -3.97 -0.75 20.20
N ALA A 274 -3.11 0.26 20.15
CA ALA A 274 -1.70 0.14 20.54
C ALA A 274 -1.52 -0.23 22.02
N GLU A 275 -2.38 0.30 22.89
CA GLU A 275 -2.39 0.03 24.32
C GLU A 275 -2.68 -1.44 24.62
N ALA A 276 -3.62 -2.06 23.89
CA ALA A 276 -3.94 -3.48 24.03
C ALA A 276 -2.72 -4.37 23.68
N MET A 277 -1.96 -4.02 22.64
CA MET A 277 -0.73 -4.71 22.27
C MET A 277 0.35 -4.65 23.37
N ALA A 278 0.42 -3.54 24.10
CA ALA A 278 1.41 -3.30 25.15
C ALA A 278 0.96 -3.76 26.54
N THR A 279 -0.29 -4.10 26.73
CA THR A 279 -0.86 -4.55 28.02
C THR A 279 -0.68 -6.06 28.19
N PRO A 280 -0.28 -6.54 29.38
CA PRO A 280 -0.20 -7.98 29.65
C PRO A 280 -1.55 -8.67 29.50
N ARG A 281 -1.58 -9.79 28.79
CA ARG A 281 -2.75 -10.64 28.64
C ARG A 281 -3.19 -11.24 29.97
N LYS A 282 -4.47 -11.41 30.16
CA LYS A 282 -5.02 -12.05 31.36
C LYS A 282 -4.73 -13.55 31.39
N SER A 283 -4.56 -14.18 30.22
CA SER A 283 -4.37 -15.62 30.06
C SER A 283 -3.00 -16.11 30.57
N ASP A 284 -1.91 -15.37 30.26
CA ASP A 284 -0.55 -15.81 30.56
C ASP A 284 0.37 -14.72 31.14
N GLY A 285 -0.14 -13.50 31.32
CA GLY A 285 0.59 -12.35 31.85
C GLY A 285 1.63 -11.75 30.89
N LYS A 286 1.71 -12.20 29.63
CA LYS A 286 2.67 -11.71 28.62
C LYS A 286 2.03 -10.64 27.75
N LYS A 287 2.84 -9.76 27.21
CA LYS A 287 2.40 -8.77 26.22
C LYS A 287 2.37 -9.39 24.83
N HIS A 288 1.50 -8.85 23.98
CA HIS A 288 1.53 -9.18 22.54
C HIS A 288 2.77 -8.56 21.88
N LEU A 289 3.06 -7.30 22.15
CA LEU A 289 4.22 -6.59 21.60
C LEU A 289 5.53 -7.17 22.17
N VAL A 290 6.39 -7.66 21.26
CA VAL A 290 7.73 -8.19 21.58
C VAL A 290 8.78 -7.09 21.40
N THR A 291 8.79 -6.42 20.24
CA THR A 291 9.75 -5.36 19.92
C THR A 291 9.27 -4.52 18.73
N ASN A 292 9.96 -3.42 18.51
CA ASN A 292 9.79 -2.60 17.30
C ASN A 292 10.70 -3.11 16.19
N GLN A 293 10.33 -2.76 14.94
CA GLN A 293 11.13 -3.08 13.77
C GLN A 293 11.25 -1.87 12.85
N ALA A 294 12.47 -1.59 12.41
CA ALA A 294 12.78 -0.57 11.43
C ALA A 294 12.93 -1.16 10.02
N CYS A 295 12.69 -0.34 9.00
CA CYS A 295 13.14 -0.57 7.63
C CYS A 295 14.59 -0.08 7.46
N PHE A 296 15.19 -0.29 6.29
CA PHE A 296 16.54 0.17 5.99
C PHE A 296 16.70 1.68 6.24
N GLY A 297 17.72 2.05 6.98
CA GLY A 297 18.06 3.45 7.30
C GLY A 297 16.97 4.23 8.07
N CYS A 298 15.96 3.54 8.63
CA CYS A 298 14.81 4.18 9.23
C CYS A 298 15.03 4.55 10.71
N THR A 299 14.80 5.82 11.04
CA THR A 299 14.86 6.34 12.42
C THR A 299 13.48 6.34 13.11
N ILE A 300 12.39 6.07 12.37
CA ILE A 300 11.01 6.09 12.91
C ILE A 300 10.66 4.76 13.58
N ALA A 301 11.11 3.62 13.02
CA ALA A 301 10.91 2.28 13.58
C ALA A 301 9.44 1.97 13.96
N CYS A 302 8.48 2.30 13.09
CA CYS A 302 7.04 2.14 13.34
C CYS A 302 6.56 0.68 13.29
N GLY A 303 7.32 -0.24 12.70
CA GLY A 303 6.94 -1.65 12.59
C GLY A 303 6.90 -2.36 13.94
N ARG A 304 6.10 -3.41 14.03
CA ARG A 304 5.88 -4.18 15.25
C ARG A 304 6.20 -5.65 15.01
N ILE A 305 6.79 -6.27 16.02
CA ILE A 305 6.89 -7.73 16.15
C ILE A 305 6.07 -8.13 17.37
N SER A 306 5.17 -9.08 17.18
CA SER A 306 4.25 -9.54 18.21
C SER A 306 4.24 -11.04 18.37
N LYS A 307 3.69 -11.51 19.49
CA LYS A 307 3.48 -12.92 19.76
C LYS A 307 2.07 -13.14 20.28
N MET A 308 1.37 -14.13 19.70
CA MET A 308 0.02 -14.52 20.10
C MET A 308 0.03 -15.41 21.35
N ASP A 309 -1.14 -15.53 22.00
CA ASP A 309 -1.36 -16.55 23.03
C ASP A 309 -1.35 -17.93 22.38
N GLU A 310 -0.43 -18.79 22.83
CA GLU A 310 -0.25 -20.14 22.27
C GLU A 310 -1.46 -21.06 22.47
N ASN A 311 -2.35 -20.71 23.41
CA ASN A 311 -3.57 -21.46 23.73
C ASN A 311 -4.82 -20.94 22.99
N HIS A 312 -4.69 -19.83 22.25
CA HIS A 312 -5.84 -19.31 21.49
C HIS A 312 -6.29 -20.28 20.40
N PHE A 313 -7.61 -20.38 20.18
CA PHE A 313 -8.22 -21.36 19.25
C PHE A 313 -7.65 -21.30 17.83
N THR A 314 -7.18 -20.14 17.40
CA THR A 314 -6.60 -19.96 16.05
C THR A 314 -5.26 -20.68 15.88
N ILE A 315 -4.44 -20.83 16.92
CA ILE A 315 -3.07 -21.35 16.82
C ILE A 315 -2.75 -22.50 17.78
N VAL A 316 -3.64 -22.88 18.69
CA VAL A 316 -3.39 -23.95 19.68
C VAL A 316 -2.87 -25.24 19.05
N ASN A 317 -3.38 -25.59 17.86
CA ASN A 317 -2.98 -26.77 17.09
C ASN A 317 -2.03 -26.43 15.90
N LYS A 318 -1.43 -25.24 15.89
CA LYS A 318 -0.57 -24.75 14.79
C LYS A 318 0.79 -24.31 15.35
N PRO A 319 1.69 -25.27 15.71
CA PRO A 319 2.95 -24.95 16.35
C PRO A 319 3.86 -24.02 15.54
N GLN A 320 3.75 -24.02 14.20
CA GLN A 320 4.49 -23.14 13.31
C GLN A 320 4.19 -21.64 13.52
N TYR A 321 3.06 -21.29 14.15
CA TYR A 321 2.63 -19.91 14.39
C TYR A 321 2.83 -19.41 15.83
N LYS A 322 3.42 -20.26 16.69
CA LYS A 322 3.67 -19.91 18.10
C LYS A 322 4.88 -18.99 18.33
N GLY A 323 5.64 -18.71 17.27
CA GLY A 323 6.76 -17.77 17.30
C GLY A 323 6.33 -16.30 17.22
N ALA A 324 7.31 -15.41 17.37
CA ALA A 324 7.11 -13.98 17.10
C ALA A 324 7.02 -13.74 15.59
N ASN A 325 6.13 -12.83 15.19
CA ASN A 325 5.84 -12.51 13.78
C ASN A 325 5.50 -11.01 13.62
N GLY A 326 5.26 -10.57 12.38
CA GLY A 326 4.86 -9.21 12.09
C GLY A 326 3.56 -8.84 12.81
N GLY A 327 3.63 -7.82 13.68
CA GLY A 327 2.49 -7.34 14.44
C GLY A 327 1.54 -6.50 13.60
N LEU A 328 0.38 -6.22 14.19
CA LEU A 328 -0.65 -5.40 13.56
C LEU A 328 -0.19 -3.95 13.33
N GLU A 329 -0.49 -3.42 12.16
CA GLU A 329 -0.52 -1.99 11.87
C GLU A 329 -1.97 -1.47 12.02
N TYR A 330 -2.15 -0.16 12.15
CA TYR A 330 -3.47 0.46 12.32
C TYR A 330 -4.50 0.00 11.28
N GLU A 331 -4.12 0.07 10.02
CA GLU A 331 -5.01 -0.31 8.91
C GLU A 331 -5.42 -1.79 8.96
N ALA A 332 -4.49 -2.68 9.32
CA ALA A 332 -4.79 -4.10 9.47
C ALA A 332 -5.67 -4.37 10.70
N ALA A 333 -5.37 -3.73 11.84
CA ALA A 333 -6.17 -3.85 13.05
C ALA A 333 -7.61 -3.37 12.84
N TRP A 334 -7.77 -2.24 12.12
CA TRP A 334 -9.09 -1.74 11.75
C TRP A 334 -9.82 -2.66 10.77
N ALA A 335 -9.18 -3.04 9.66
CA ALA A 335 -9.83 -3.80 8.59
C ALA A 335 -10.29 -5.19 9.06
N LEU A 336 -9.47 -5.85 9.87
CA LEU A 336 -9.80 -7.16 10.44
C LEU A 336 -10.72 -7.04 11.66
N GLY A 337 -10.64 -5.91 12.38
CA GLY A 337 -11.37 -5.63 13.61
C GLY A 337 -12.65 -4.82 13.40
N ALA A 338 -12.56 -3.49 13.57
CA ALA A 338 -13.74 -2.60 13.58
C ALA A 338 -14.61 -2.72 12.31
N ALA A 339 -14.02 -2.87 11.13
CA ALA A 339 -14.75 -3.07 9.88
C ALA A 339 -15.67 -4.30 9.92
N ASN A 340 -15.34 -5.30 10.74
CA ASN A 340 -16.08 -6.55 10.95
C ASN A 340 -16.74 -6.63 12.34
N GLY A 341 -16.61 -5.60 13.18
CA GLY A 341 -17.11 -5.59 14.55
C GLY A 341 -16.38 -6.55 15.50
N VAL A 342 -15.19 -7.05 15.13
CA VAL A 342 -14.41 -8.01 15.90
C VAL A 342 -13.43 -7.27 16.82
N ASN A 343 -13.44 -7.59 18.12
CA ASN A 343 -12.51 -7.03 19.12
C ASN A 343 -11.58 -8.07 19.75
N ASP A 344 -11.50 -9.26 19.19
CA ASP A 344 -10.56 -10.32 19.58
C ASP A 344 -9.19 -10.07 18.94
N LEU A 345 -8.27 -9.48 19.71
CA LEU A 345 -6.94 -9.11 19.25
C LEU A 345 -6.10 -10.29 18.77
N GLU A 346 -6.28 -11.48 19.37
CA GLU A 346 -5.58 -12.71 18.96
C GLU A 346 -6.03 -13.18 17.58
N ALA A 347 -7.35 -13.16 17.32
CA ALA A 347 -7.90 -13.51 16.02
C ALA A 347 -7.46 -12.52 14.94
N LEU A 348 -7.38 -11.22 15.27
CA LEU A 348 -6.85 -10.20 14.36
C LEU A 348 -5.38 -10.45 14.02
N GLN A 349 -4.56 -10.77 15.04
CA GLN A 349 -3.15 -11.07 14.82
C GLN A 349 -2.96 -12.33 13.96
N TYR A 350 -3.79 -13.35 14.17
CA TYR A 350 -3.77 -14.55 13.35
C TYR A 350 -4.12 -14.25 11.88
N ALA A 351 -5.20 -13.51 11.64
CA ALA A 351 -5.56 -13.13 10.27
C ALA A 351 -4.48 -12.25 9.62
N ASN A 352 -3.87 -11.33 10.36
CA ASN A 352 -2.76 -10.50 9.88
C ASN A 352 -1.50 -11.34 9.58
N LEU A 353 -1.19 -12.34 10.41
CA LEU A 353 -0.10 -13.28 10.14
C LEU A 353 -0.32 -13.98 8.80
N LEU A 354 -1.52 -14.48 8.55
CA LEU A 354 -1.87 -15.11 7.27
C LEU A 354 -1.76 -14.14 6.10
N CYS A 355 -2.17 -12.87 6.30
CA CYS A 355 -2.01 -11.83 5.26
C CYS A 355 -0.54 -11.60 4.90
N ASN A 356 0.37 -11.60 5.87
CA ASN A 356 1.81 -11.47 5.66
C ASN A 356 2.41 -12.73 5.03
N GLU A 357 2.09 -13.89 5.57
CA GLU A 357 2.70 -15.16 5.15
C GLU A 357 2.28 -15.59 3.75
N GLU A 358 1.02 -15.33 3.40
CA GLU A 358 0.44 -15.80 2.14
C GLU A 358 0.18 -14.68 1.12
N GLY A 359 0.56 -13.44 1.46
CA GLY A 359 0.57 -12.31 0.55
C GLY A 359 -0.83 -11.81 0.16
N ILE A 360 -1.59 -11.25 1.11
CA ILE A 360 -2.92 -10.67 0.87
C ILE A 360 -3.02 -9.27 1.48
N ASP A 361 -3.75 -8.36 0.82
CA ASP A 361 -4.08 -7.04 1.39
C ASP A 361 -5.10 -7.17 2.52
N PRO A 362 -4.75 -6.90 3.80
CA PRO A 362 -5.70 -6.99 4.90
C PRO A 362 -6.85 -5.99 4.80
N ILE A 363 -6.64 -4.83 4.16
CA ILE A 363 -7.69 -3.82 3.98
C ILE A 363 -8.77 -4.35 3.05
N SER A 364 -8.39 -4.79 1.84
CA SER A 364 -9.35 -5.32 0.87
C SER A 364 -10.02 -6.60 1.37
N PHE A 365 -9.27 -7.49 2.03
CA PHE A 365 -9.81 -8.70 2.63
C PHE A 365 -10.84 -8.36 3.72
N GLY A 366 -10.47 -7.58 4.74
CA GLY A 366 -11.35 -7.27 5.87
C GLY A 366 -12.60 -6.50 5.46
N THR A 367 -12.47 -5.52 4.57
CA THR A 367 -13.62 -4.77 4.07
C THR A 367 -14.55 -5.64 3.21
N THR A 368 -14.02 -6.57 2.42
CA THR A 368 -14.84 -7.53 1.66
C THR A 368 -15.59 -8.48 2.61
N VAL A 369 -14.94 -8.95 3.68
CA VAL A 369 -15.59 -9.76 4.73
C VAL A 369 -16.70 -8.97 5.42
N GLY A 370 -16.49 -7.67 5.70
CA GLY A 370 -17.54 -6.80 6.23
C GLY A 370 -18.78 -6.72 5.33
N ALA A 371 -18.59 -6.65 4.02
CA ALA A 371 -19.70 -6.71 3.06
C ALA A 371 -20.38 -8.09 3.06
N VAL A 372 -19.63 -9.18 3.20
CA VAL A 372 -20.19 -10.55 3.34
C VAL A 372 -21.04 -10.68 4.60
N MET A 373 -20.54 -10.18 5.74
CA MET A 373 -21.27 -10.19 7.01
C MET A 373 -22.59 -9.40 6.91
N GLU A 374 -22.58 -8.26 6.23
CA GLU A 374 -23.79 -7.47 6.01
C GLU A 374 -24.80 -8.19 5.09
N LEU A 375 -24.36 -8.78 3.98
CA LEU A 375 -25.20 -9.61 3.11
C LEU A 375 -25.79 -10.81 3.84
N TYR A 376 -25.03 -11.39 4.78
CA TYR A 376 -25.52 -12.47 5.64
C TYR A 376 -26.60 -12.00 6.62
N GLU A 377 -26.41 -10.87 7.30
CA GLU A 377 -27.44 -10.28 8.18
C GLU A 377 -28.72 -9.90 7.43
N MET A 378 -28.59 -9.49 6.16
CA MET A 378 -29.73 -9.19 5.29
C MET A 378 -30.46 -10.45 4.79
N GLY A 379 -29.93 -11.66 5.05
CA GLY A 379 -30.47 -12.92 4.56
C GLY A 379 -30.24 -13.14 3.06
N VAL A 380 -29.38 -12.37 2.42
CA VAL A 380 -29.00 -12.53 1.00
C VAL A 380 -28.03 -13.70 0.84
N LEU A 381 -27.11 -13.85 1.77
CA LEU A 381 -26.21 -14.98 1.88
C LEU A 381 -26.62 -15.90 3.03
N THR A 382 -26.42 -17.20 2.87
CA THR A 382 -26.75 -18.21 3.89
C THR A 382 -25.50 -18.88 4.45
N LYS A 383 -25.62 -19.51 5.61
CA LYS A 383 -24.57 -20.33 6.22
C LYS A 383 -24.06 -21.42 5.29
N GLU A 384 -24.96 -22.06 4.56
CA GLU A 384 -24.63 -23.15 3.63
C GLU A 384 -23.75 -22.65 2.47
N GLN A 385 -24.01 -21.44 1.99
CA GLN A 385 -23.21 -20.81 0.93
C GLN A 385 -21.82 -20.41 1.41
N ILE A 386 -21.74 -19.79 2.61
CA ILE A 386 -20.50 -19.26 3.17
C ILE A 386 -19.66 -20.35 3.84
N GLY A 387 -20.32 -21.35 4.44
CA GLY A 387 -19.69 -22.42 5.23
C GLY A 387 -19.64 -22.15 6.74
N ILE A 388 -20.07 -20.95 7.19
CA ILE A 388 -20.08 -20.53 8.59
C ILE A 388 -21.18 -19.49 8.83
N ASP A 389 -21.56 -19.27 10.10
CA ASP A 389 -22.45 -18.18 10.52
C ASP A 389 -21.72 -16.84 10.47
N ALA A 390 -21.80 -16.10 9.36
CA ALA A 390 -21.00 -14.91 9.09
C ALA A 390 -21.58 -13.64 9.75
N LYS A 391 -21.72 -13.65 11.07
CA LYS A 391 -22.24 -12.50 11.85
C LYS A 391 -21.12 -11.51 12.16
N PHE A 392 -21.45 -10.22 12.19
CA PHE A 392 -20.54 -9.20 12.72
C PHE A 392 -20.10 -9.55 14.15
N GLY A 393 -18.81 -9.34 14.44
CA GLY A 393 -18.21 -9.65 15.74
C GLY A 393 -17.66 -11.06 15.90
N SER A 394 -17.84 -11.97 14.91
CA SER A 394 -17.35 -13.34 15.00
C SER A 394 -15.86 -13.44 14.62
N ALA A 395 -15.03 -13.73 15.62
CA ALA A 395 -13.61 -14.02 15.45
C ALA A 395 -13.36 -15.32 14.66
N GLU A 396 -14.23 -16.34 14.86
CA GLU A 396 -14.18 -17.61 14.14
C GLU A 396 -14.44 -17.41 12.65
N THR A 397 -15.41 -16.56 12.30
CA THR A 397 -15.70 -16.22 10.91
C THR A 397 -14.52 -15.54 10.24
N LEU A 398 -13.89 -14.57 10.92
CA LEU A 398 -12.71 -13.89 10.40
C LEU A 398 -11.57 -14.86 10.09
N ALA A 399 -11.24 -15.74 11.05
CA ALA A 399 -10.18 -16.73 10.90
C ALA A 399 -10.48 -17.74 9.78
N PHE A 400 -11.70 -18.27 9.74
CA PHE A 400 -12.17 -19.22 8.72
C PHE A 400 -12.10 -18.62 7.31
N LEU A 401 -12.66 -17.42 7.11
CA LEU A 401 -12.70 -16.78 5.79
C LEU A 401 -11.31 -16.34 5.32
N ALA A 402 -10.38 -16.01 6.24
CA ALA A 402 -9.00 -15.73 5.87
C ALA A 402 -8.34 -16.97 5.24
N GLU A 403 -8.48 -18.14 5.86
CA GLU A 403 -7.93 -19.38 5.31
C GLU A 403 -8.60 -19.74 3.98
N GLU A 404 -9.94 -19.68 3.90
CA GLU A 404 -10.66 -20.03 2.67
C GLU A 404 -10.27 -19.12 1.49
N THR A 405 -10.10 -17.82 1.74
CA THR A 405 -9.71 -16.85 0.70
C THR A 405 -8.31 -17.12 0.19
N ILE A 406 -7.36 -17.30 1.09
CA ILE A 406 -5.95 -17.51 0.75
C ILE A 406 -5.74 -18.81 -0.03
N TYR A 407 -6.38 -19.87 0.44
CA TYR A 407 -6.25 -21.19 -0.20
C TYR A 407 -7.20 -21.39 -1.40
N GLY A 408 -7.99 -20.39 -1.77
CA GLY A 408 -8.91 -20.44 -2.90
C GLY A 408 -9.97 -21.53 -2.76
N ARG A 409 -10.51 -21.72 -1.55
CA ARG A 409 -11.50 -22.75 -1.23
C ARG A 409 -12.89 -22.16 -1.00
N GLY A 410 -13.91 -22.94 -1.18
CA GLY A 410 -15.28 -22.57 -0.85
C GLY A 410 -15.67 -21.16 -1.26
N PHE A 411 -16.31 -20.42 -0.35
CA PHE A 411 -16.70 -19.03 -0.55
C PHE A 411 -15.52 -18.05 -0.59
N GLY A 412 -14.35 -18.46 -0.13
CA GLY A 412 -13.13 -17.67 -0.21
C GLY A 412 -12.72 -17.30 -1.64
N LYS A 413 -13.10 -18.12 -2.65
CA LYS A 413 -12.92 -17.77 -4.07
C LYS A 413 -13.68 -16.51 -4.47
N GLU A 414 -14.88 -16.33 -3.93
CA GLU A 414 -15.71 -15.14 -4.20
C GLU A 414 -15.18 -13.93 -3.47
N ILE A 415 -14.77 -14.08 -2.21
CA ILE A 415 -14.10 -13.03 -1.44
C ILE A 415 -12.84 -12.55 -2.18
N GLY A 416 -12.06 -13.48 -2.75
CA GLY A 416 -10.85 -13.18 -3.53
C GLY A 416 -11.06 -12.30 -4.76
N GLN A 417 -12.31 -12.07 -5.19
CA GLN A 417 -12.67 -11.17 -6.29
C GLN A 417 -12.80 -9.69 -5.84
N GLY A 418 -12.81 -9.41 -4.53
CA GLY A 418 -13.02 -8.10 -3.96
C GLY A 418 -14.49 -7.70 -3.82
N SER A 419 -14.75 -6.71 -2.96
CA SER A 419 -16.10 -6.33 -2.56
C SER A 419 -16.97 -5.88 -3.72
N LYS A 420 -16.42 -5.11 -4.67
CA LYS A 420 -17.19 -4.58 -5.82
C LYS A 420 -17.82 -5.71 -6.66
N ARG A 421 -17.04 -6.73 -7.01
CA ARG A 421 -17.54 -7.85 -7.82
C ARG A 421 -18.47 -8.74 -7.00
N LEU A 422 -18.13 -8.99 -5.74
CA LEU A 422 -18.92 -9.82 -4.85
C LEU A 422 -20.31 -9.21 -4.62
N THR A 423 -20.39 -7.96 -4.18
CA THR A 423 -21.67 -7.32 -3.86
C THR A 423 -22.55 -7.13 -5.10
N ALA A 424 -21.95 -6.81 -6.26
CA ALA A 424 -22.67 -6.73 -7.53
C ALA A 424 -23.27 -8.08 -7.94
N LYS A 425 -22.53 -9.18 -7.76
CA LYS A 425 -23.03 -10.54 -8.03
C LYS A 425 -24.31 -10.86 -7.25
N TYR A 426 -24.39 -10.39 -6.01
CA TYR A 426 -25.56 -10.62 -5.13
C TYR A 426 -26.59 -9.50 -5.17
N GLY A 427 -26.52 -8.58 -6.14
CA GLY A 427 -27.53 -7.54 -6.38
C GLY A 427 -27.47 -6.33 -5.45
N HIS A 428 -26.39 -6.18 -4.67
CA HIS A 428 -26.21 -5.11 -3.69
C HIS A 428 -24.91 -4.31 -3.91
N PRO A 429 -24.66 -3.72 -5.10
CA PRO A 429 -23.41 -3.03 -5.42
C PRO A 429 -23.09 -1.88 -4.47
N ASP A 430 -24.09 -1.23 -3.88
CA ASP A 430 -23.93 -0.11 -2.94
C ASP A 430 -23.30 -0.53 -1.59
N LEU A 431 -23.21 -1.83 -1.30
CA LEU A 431 -22.51 -2.34 -0.10
C LEU A 431 -20.98 -2.43 -0.28
N SER A 432 -20.46 -2.23 -1.48
CA SER A 432 -19.02 -2.15 -1.68
C SER A 432 -18.48 -0.80 -1.21
N MET A 433 -17.80 -0.80 -0.09
CA MET A 433 -17.13 0.39 0.43
C MET A 433 -15.80 0.61 -0.28
N SER A 434 -15.88 1.03 -1.55
CA SER A 434 -14.74 1.17 -2.45
C SER A 434 -14.89 2.34 -3.42
N SER A 435 -13.77 2.79 -3.98
CA SER A 435 -13.73 3.62 -5.18
C SER A 435 -12.94 2.89 -6.26
N LYS A 436 -13.45 2.87 -7.50
CA LYS A 436 -12.86 2.12 -8.62
C LYS A 436 -12.66 0.62 -8.32
N GLY A 437 -13.28 0.09 -7.25
CA GLY A 437 -13.17 -1.31 -6.84
C GLY A 437 -12.02 -1.63 -5.88
N GLN A 438 -11.26 -0.63 -5.43
CA GLN A 438 -10.34 -0.79 -4.31
C GLN A 438 -11.00 -0.26 -3.04
N GLU A 439 -11.06 -1.10 -2.03
CA GLU A 439 -11.74 -0.86 -0.76
C GLU A 439 -11.11 0.29 0.02
N PHE A 440 -11.94 1.01 0.81
CA PHE A 440 -11.48 2.15 1.61
C PHE A 440 -10.65 1.70 2.81
N PRO A 441 -9.65 2.50 3.20
CA PRO A 441 -8.93 2.35 4.45
C PRO A 441 -9.69 2.97 5.64
N ALA A 442 -9.05 2.99 6.78
CA ALA A 442 -9.58 3.17 8.12
C ALA A 442 -10.04 4.61 8.50
N TYR A 443 -10.60 5.35 7.56
CA TYR A 443 -11.08 6.72 7.82
C TYR A 443 -12.42 6.95 7.15
N ASP A 444 -13.42 7.40 7.93
CA ASP A 444 -14.76 7.67 7.41
C ASP A 444 -14.82 9.01 6.68
N GLY A 445 -15.07 8.97 5.37
CA GLY A 445 -15.16 10.16 4.53
C GLY A 445 -16.29 11.11 4.91
N ARG A 446 -17.30 10.67 5.68
CA ARG A 446 -18.37 11.53 6.22
C ARG A 446 -17.87 12.43 7.35
N ALA A 447 -16.94 11.93 8.15
CA ALA A 447 -16.35 12.61 9.29
C ALA A 447 -15.08 13.39 8.92
N ILE A 448 -14.48 13.08 7.76
CA ILE A 448 -13.26 13.74 7.25
C ILE A 448 -13.49 14.02 5.77
N GLN A 449 -13.90 15.24 5.45
CA GLN A 449 -14.36 15.62 4.10
C GLN A 449 -13.27 15.48 3.04
N GLY A 450 -12.05 15.93 3.34
CA GLY A 450 -10.92 15.86 2.40
C GLY A 450 -10.51 14.43 2.09
N ILE A 451 -10.56 13.50 3.05
CA ILE A 451 -10.21 12.11 2.77
C ILE A 451 -11.24 11.43 1.86
N GLY A 452 -12.52 11.78 1.99
CA GLY A 452 -13.55 11.29 1.07
C GLY A 452 -13.28 11.73 -0.38
N LEU A 453 -12.95 13.01 -0.59
CA LEU A 453 -12.52 13.51 -1.92
C LEU A 453 -11.25 12.80 -2.41
N ALA A 454 -10.27 12.58 -1.52
CA ALA A 454 -9.03 11.86 -1.87
C ALA A 454 -9.31 10.41 -2.31
N TYR A 455 -10.26 9.73 -1.67
CA TYR A 455 -10.69 8.37 -2.08
C TYR A 455 -11.32 8.35 -3.47
N ALA A 456 -12.26 9.26 -3.72
CA ALA A 456 -12.95 9.34 -5.00
C ALA A 456 -11.99 9.62 -6.16
N THR A 457 -11.02 10.52 -5.94
CA THR A 457 -10.10 11.02 -6.98
C THR A 457 -8.79 10.25 -7.11
N SER A 458 -8.50 9.31 -6.20
CA SER A 458 -7.27 8.52 -6.25
C SER A 458 -7.17 7.71 -7.55
N ASN A 459 -6.03 7.81 -8.23
CA ASN A 459 -5.80 7.13 -9.52
C ASN A 459 -5.78 5.60 -9.40
N ARG A 460 -5.42 5.04 -8.24
CA ARG A 460 -5.41 3.58 -8.04
C ARG A 460 -6.65 3.02 -7.36
N GLY A 461 -7.66 3.84 -7.08
CA GLY A 461 -8.84 3.49 -6.29
C GLY A 461 -8.73 3.93 -4.84
N GLY A 462 -9.68 3.52 -3.98
CA GLY A 462 -9.76 3.95 -2.58
C GLY A 462 -8.42 3.82 -1.84
N CYS A 463 -7.84 4.94 -1.43
CA CYS A 463 -6.51 4.94 -0.84
C CYS A 463 -6.24 6.19 0.00
N HIS A 464 -5.80 6.01 1.25
CA HIS A 464 -5.40 7.10 2.13
C HIS A 464 -4.01 7.68 1.80
N LEU A 465 -3.08 6.85 1.31
CA LEU A 465 -1.68 7.24 1.09
C LEU A 465 -1.43 8.01 -0.22
N ARG A 466 -2.46 8.31 -1.01
CA ARG A 466 -2.32 9.14 -2.22
C ARG A 466 -2.63 10.61 -1.97
N GLY A 467 -3.23 10.93 -0.83
CA GLY A 467 -3.54 12.28 -0.36
C GLY A 467 -3.97 12.19 1.09
N TYR A 468 -2.99 12.05 2.01
CA TYR A 468 -3.24 11.79 3.43
C TYR A 468 -3.66 13.05 4.18
N THR A 469 -4.85 13.56 3.88
CA THR A 469 -5.40 14.79 4.48
C THR A 469 -5.66 14.66 5.98
N ILE A 470 -5.68 13.42 6.52
CA ILE A 470 -5.72 13.13 7.96
C ILE A 470 -4.64 13.92 8.73
N ALA A 471 -3.47 14.09 8.13
CA ALA A 471 -2.39 14.87 8.72
C ALA A 471 -2.87 16.30 9.06
N SER A 472 -3.56 16.98 8.14
CA SER A 472 -4.09 18.34 8.33
C SER A 472 -5.40 18.33 9.13
N GLU A 473 -6.34 17.43 8.79
CA GLU A 473 -7.71 17.44 9.30
C GLU A 473 -7.82 16.89 10.74
N VAL A 474 -6.98 15.91 11.10
CA VAL A 474 -6.99 15.29 12.43
C VAL A 474 -5.75 15.68 13.24
N LEU A 475 -4.56 15.50 12.68
CA LEU A 475 -3.30 15.70 13.42
C LEU A 475 -2.80 17.15 13.43
N GLY A 476 -3.33 18.02 12.55
CA GLY A 476 -2.95 19.44 12.47
C GLY A 476 -1.59 19.69 11.80
N ILE A 477 -1.16 18.82 10.89
CA ILE A 477 0.15 18.85 10.22
C ILE A 477 -0.03 19.03 8.71
N PRO A 478 0.64 19.98 8.05
CA PRO A 478 1.43 21.07 8.65
C PRO A 478 0.56 22.17 9.27
N VAL A 479 -0.73 22.25 8.90
CA VAL A 479 -1.70 23.23 9.38
C VAL A 479 -3.01 22.53 9.67
N LYS A 480 -3.63 22.85 10.80
CA LYS A 480 -4.94 22.31 11.18
C LYS A 480 -6.05 22.86 10.30
N THR A 481 -6.85 21.97 9.73
CA THR A 481 -8.10 22.30 9.04
C THR A 481 -9.26 21.56 9.69
N ASP A 482 -10.48 22.12 9.63
CA ASP A 482 -11.67 21.45 10.17
C ASP A 482 -12.03 20.24 9.31
N PRO A 483 -12.11 19.02 9.88
CA PRO A 483 -12.43 17.82 9.11
C PRO A 483 -13.87 17.79 8.58
N LEU A 484 -14.79 18.55 9.20
CA LEU A 484 -16.21 18.55 8.84
C LEU A 484 -16.58 19.60 7.77
N GLU A 485 -15.70 20.55 7.52
CA GLU A 485 -15.89 21.56 6.49
C GLU A 485 -15.33 21.07 5.15
N HIS A 486 -16.03 21.38 4.07
CA HIS A 486 -15.65 20.94 2.71
C HIS A 486 -14.96 22.05 1.89
N ASP A 487 -15.10 23.32 2.27
CA ASP A 487 -14.41 24.42 1.62
C ASP A 487 -12.89 24.34 1.82
N GLY A 488 -12.12 24.64 0.76
CA GLY A 488 -10.66 24.52 0.73
C GLY A 488 -10.11 23.09 0.67
N LYS A 489 -10.96 22.06 0.72
CA LYS A 489 -10.51 20.66 0.60
C LYS A 489 -10.03 20.28 -0.80
N PRO A 490 -10.63 20.79 -1.90
CA PRO A 490 -10.11 20.54 -3.23
C PRO A 490 -8.64 20.89 -3.40
N GLU A 491 -8.22 22.07 -2.96
CA GLU A 491 -6.84 22.56 -3.03
C GLU A 491 -5.94 21.77 -2.06
N LEU A 492 -6.42 21.50 -0.85
CA LEU A 492 -5.71 20.70 0.15
C LEU A 492 -5.42 19.29 -0.38
N VAL A 493 -6.41 18.61 -0.93
CA VAL A 493 -6.27 17.25 -1.51
C VAL A 493 -5.27 17.27 -2.66
N LYS A 494 -5.38 18.25 -3.58
CA LYS A 494 -4.42 18.41 -4.68
C LYS A 494 -2.99 18.55 -4.16
N ALA A 495 -2.76 19.43 -3.21
CA ALA A 495 -1.43 19.67 -2.65
C ALA A 495 -0.84 18.40 -2.00
N PHE A 496 -1.62 17.67 -1.21
CA PHE A 496 -1.19 16.40 -0.62
C PHE A 496 -0.90 15.32 -1.67
N GLN A 497 -1.70 15.24 -2.73
CA GLN A 497 -1.50 14.29 -3.82
C GLN A 497 -0.21 14.55 -4.59
N ASP A 498 0.08 15.81 -4.90
CA ASP A 498 1.28 16.20 -5.63
C ASP A 498 2.55 16.01 -4.78
N ALA A 499 2.51 16.46 -3.53
CA ALA A 499 3.61 16.24 -2.60
C ALA A 499 3.90 14.74 -2.39
N THR A 500 2.87 13.93 -2.20
CA THR A 500 3.00 12.47 -2.03
C THR A 500 3.60 11.82 -3.28
N ALA A 501 3.23 12.25 -4.48
CA ALA A 501 3.80 11.71 -5.72
C ALA A 501 5.30 11.98 -5.81
N ALA A 502 5.77 13.15 -5.39
CA ALA A 502 7.19 13.49 -5.35
C ALA A 502 7.94 12.68 -4.27
N PHE A 503 7.40 12.58 -3.05
CA PHE A 503 8.00 11.77 -1.97
C PHE A 503 8.10 10.29 -2.34
N ASP A 504 7.01 9.67 -2.82
CA ASP A 504 7.01 8.27 -3.27
C ASP A 504 8.06 8.02 -4.36
N SER A 505 8.29 9.00 -5.22
CA SER A 505 9.24 8.89 -6.34
C SER A 505 10.70 9.04 -5.89
N SER A 506 10.95 9.70 -4.76
CA SER A 506 12.30 9.87 -4.20
C SER A 506 12.89 8.57 -3.64
N GLY A 507 12.05 7.62 -3.22
CA GLY A 507 12.47 6.38 -2.53
C GLY A 507 12.46 6.48 -1.01
N LEU A 508 11.88 7.55 -0.45
CA LEU A 508 11.69 7.75 0.99
C LEU A 508 10.31 7.30 1.46
N CYS A 509 10.19 7.07 2.76
CA CYS A 509 8.90 6.72 3.38
C CYS A 509 8.02 7.96 3.54
N ILE A 510 6.74 7.83 3.20
CA ILE A 510 5.75 8.90 3.36
C ILE A 510 5.60 9.37 4.82
N PHE A 511 5.91 8.56 5.82
CA PHE A 511 5.84 8.97 7.24
C PHE A 511 6.80 10.10 7.61
N THR A 512 7.82 10.36 6.81
CA THR A 512 8.66 11.55 6.96
C THR A 512 7.86 12.84 6.80
N THR A 513 6.75 12.83 6.06
CA THR A 513 5.91 14.01 5.85
C THR A 513 5.15 14.49 7.09
N PHE A 514 5.17 13.73 8.18
CA PHE A 514 4.73 14.25 9.49
C PHE A 514 5.68 15.29 10.09
N ALA A 515 6.91 15.36 9.57
CA ALA A 515 7.92 16.32 10.02
C ALA A 515 8.50 17.14 8.87
N TRP A 516 8.40 16.69 7.63
CA TRP A 516 9.00 17.28 6.44
C TRP A 516 7.94 17.71 5.42
N GLY A 517 8.22 18.82 4.72
CA GLY A 517 7.56 19.18 3.47
C GLY A 517 8.47 18.99 2.26
N LEU A 518 8.02 19.43 1.08
CA LEU A 518 8.84 19.42 -0.13
C LEU A 518 10.11 20.29 0.02
N ALA A 519 10.06 21.34 0.83
CA ALA A 519 11.21 22.17 1.18
C ALA A 519 12.31 21.40 1.94
N ASP A 520 11.96 20.31 2.62
CA ASP A 520 12.93 19.42 3.29
C ASP A 520 13.42 18.31 2.36
N LEU A 521 12.62 17.90 1.37
CA LEU A 521 13.01 16.94 0.36
C LEU A 521 13.97 17.56 -0.69
N ALA A 522 13.71 18.80 -1.11
CA ALA A 522 14.45 19.47 -2.17
C ALA A 522 15.98 19.50 -1.95
N PRO A 523 16.52 19.92 -0.79
CA PRO A 523 17.97 19.92 -0.59
C PRO A 523 18.57 18.51 -0.57
N GLN A 524 17.84 17.47 -0.15
CA GLN A 524 18.28 16.08 -0.22
C GLN A 524 18.40 15.62 -1.68
N MET A 525 17.39 15.95 -2.49
CA MET A 525 17.37 15.65 -3.92
C MET A 525 18.44 16.42 -4.69
N ALA A 526 18.61 17.71 -4.41
CA ALA A 526 19.63 18.53 -5.04
C ALA A 526 21.04 17.98 -4.78
N ALA A 527 21.37 17.71 -3.52
CA ALA A 527 22.67 17.15 -3.15
C ALA A 527 22.92 15.74 -3.73
N ALA A 528 21.89 14.93 -3.89
CA ALA A 528 21.99 13.58 -4.45
C ALA A 528 22.02 13.54 -5.97
N CYS A 529 21.22 14.37 -6.65
CA CYS A 529 20.86 14.22 -8.07
C CYS A 529 21.23 15.43 -8.94
N GLY A 530 21.38 16.62 -8.36
CA GLY A 530 21.69 17.88 -9.07
C GLY A 530 20.78 19.03 -8.66
N ASP A 531 21.23 20.25 -8.86
CA ASP A 531 20.64 21.47 -8.32
C ASP A 531 19.28 21.87 -8.94
N GLN A 532 18.81 21.18 -9.96
CA GLN A 532 17.51 21.43 -10.59
C GLN A 532 16.30 21.11 -9.68
N TYR A 533 16.48 20.39 -8.59
CA TYR A 533 15.38 19.99 -7.71
C TYR A 533 15.10 21.03 -6.63
N SER A 534 14.43 22.12 -7.02
CA SER A 534 13.82 23.06 -6.07
C SER A 534 12.49 22.53 -5.52
N THR A 535 11.92 23.22 -4.52
CA THR A 535 10.59 22.90 -3.98
C THR A 535 9.52 22.98 -5.07
N GLU A 536 9.56 24.03 -5.89
CA GLU A 536 8.61 24.29 -6.99
C GLU A 536 8.74 23.23 -8.09
N GLU A 537 9.98 22.82 -8.42
CA GLU A 537 10.16 21.76 -9.42
C GLU A 537 9.64 20.41 -8.90
N LEU A 538 9.85 20.08 -7.62
CA LEU A 538 9.30 18.86 -7.02
C LEU A 538 7.77 18.87 -7.00
N GLU A 539 7.14 20.01 -6.72
CA GLU A 539 5.69 20.15 -6.78
C GLU A 539 5.18 19.93 -8.21
N LYS A 540 5.83 20.56 -9.20
CA LYS A 540 5.51 20.38 -10.62
C LYS A 540 5.69 18.93 -11.09
N ILE A 541 6.75 18.26 -10.65
CA ILE A 541 6.97 16.83 -10.95
C ILE A 541 5.87 15.97 -10.31
N GLY A 542 5.49 16.25 -9.06
CA GLY A 542 4.39 15.55 -8.40
C GLY A 542 3.07 15.69 -9.16
N GLU A 543 2.74 16.91 -9.60
CA GLU A 543 1.56 17.18 -10.42
C GLU A 543 1.65 16.48 -11.78
N ARG A 544 2.81 16.47 -12.42
CA ARG A 544 3.07 15.74 -13.69
C ARG A 544 2.79 14.24 -13.54
N ILE A 545 3.33 13.62 -12.49
CA ILE A 545 3.12 12.19 -12.21
C ILE A 545 1.63 11.90 -12.01
N TRP A 546 0.94 12.72 -11.23
CA TRP A 546 -0.49 12.55 -10.97
C TRP A 546 -1.33 12.62 -12.25
N ASN A 547 -1.05 13.59 -13.12
CA ASN A 547 -1.75 13.74 -14.40
C ASN A 547 -1.41 12.60 -15.38
N MET A 548 -0.17 12.13 -15.44
CA MET A 548 0.22 10.98 -16.26
C MET A 548 -0.53 9.70 -15.83
N GLU A 549 -0.65 9.43 -14.53
CA GLU A 549 -1.47 8.34 -13.99
C GLU A 549 -2.95 8.49 -14.39
N ARG A 550 -3.48 9.73 -14.33
CA ARG A 550 -4.86 10.03 -14.73
C ARG A 550 -5.08 9.77 -16.20
N GLU A 551 -4.19 10.19 -17.07
CA GLU A 551 -4.29 9.94 -18.52
C GLU A 551 -4.25 8.45 -18.88
N PHE A 552 -3.43 7.66 -18.18
CA PHE A 552 -3.46 6.21 -18.33
C PHE A 552 -4.84 5.65 -18.00
N ASN A 553 -5.42 6.07 -16.88
CA ASN A 553 -6.76 5.65 -16.48
C ASN A 553 -7.84 6.11 -17.47
N ASN A 554 -7.77 7.33 -17.98
CA ASN A 554 -8.71 7.80 -19.00
C ASN A 554 -8.63 6.93 -20.28
N ARG A 555 -7.42 6.53 -20.70
CA ARG A 555 -7.23 5.59 -21.82
C ARG A 555 -7.73 4.18 -21.48
N ALA A 556 -7.71 3.78 -20.22
CA ALA A 556 -8.29 2.53 -19.74
C ALA A 556 -9.84 2.56 -19.63
N GLY A 557 -10.47 3.72 -19.94
CA GLY A 557 -11.92 3.89 -19.94
C GLY A 557 -12.51 4.56 -18.71
N PHE A 558 -11.69 4.98 -17.74
CA PHE A 558 -12.16 5.73 -16.56
C PHE A 558 -12.55 7.17 -16.93
N THR A 559 -13.64 7.64 -16.32
CA THR A 559 -14.22 8.98 -16.53
C THR A 559 -14.55 9.64 -15.19
N ALA A 560 -15.13 10.82 -15.20
CA ALA A 560 -15.66 11.49 -14.01
C ALA A 560 -16.66 10.64 -13.21
N LYS A 561 -17.37 9.72 -13.85
CA LYS A 561 -18.32 8.81 -13.18
C LYS A 561 -17.66 7.84 -12.22
N ASP A 562 -16.39 7.53 -12.44
CA ASP A 562 -15.60 6.64 -11.60
C ASP A 562 -14.99 7.37 -10.39
N ASP A 563 -14.99 8.69 -10.39
CA ASP A 563 -14.58 9.53 -9.26
C ASP A 563 -15.74 9.68 -8.28
N SER A 564 -16.14 8.59 -7.66
CA SER A 564 -17.36 8.50 -6.86
C SER A 564 -17.12 7.83 -5.51
N LEU A 565 -18.06 8.04 -4.61
CA LEU A 565 -18.18 7.35 -3.33
C LEU A 565 -19.50 6.55 -3.30
N PRO A 566 -19.58 5.43 -2.55
CA PRO A 566 -20.84 4.74 -2.31
C PRO A 566 -21.89 5.65 -1.67
N LYS A 567 -23.17 5.42 -1.95
CA LYS A 567 -24.30 6.19 -1.39
C LYS A 567 -24.26 6.27 0.13
N ARG A 568 -23.78 5.21 0.80
CA ARG A 568 -23.60 5.22 2.25
C ARG A 568 -22.78 6.41 2.75
N LEU A 569 -21.78 6.85 2.01
CA LEU A 569 -20.94 7.98 2.43
C LEU A 569 -21.53 9.34 2.04
N THR A 570 -22.38 9.41 1.03
CA THR A 570 -22.94 10.66 0.50
C THR A 570 -24.40 10.90 0.91
N GLU A 571 -25.12 9.87 1.34
CA GLU A 571 -26.57 9.95 1.62
C GLU A 571 -26.93 9.50 3.06
N GLU A 572 -26.14 8.59 3.68
CA GLU A 572 -26.39 8.11 5.04
C GLU A 572 -25.53 8.88 6.06
N ALA A 573 -26.18 9.66 6.93
CA ALA A 573 -25.47 10.47 7.91
C ALA A 573 -24.76 9.64 8.99
N CYS A 574 -23.62 10.13 9.47
CA CYS A 574 -22.95 9.60 10.68
C CYS A 574 -23.92 9.59 11.87
N LYS A 575 -23.90 8.50 12.65
CA LYS A 575 -24.85 8.29 13.75
C LYS A 575 -24.39 8.87 15.08
N THR A 576 -23.09 8.93 15.30
CA THR A 576 -22.49 9.25 16.60
C THR A 576 -21.29 10.20 16.50
N GLY A 577 -20.81 10.67 17.64
CA GLY A 577 -19.60 11.47 17.76
C GLY A 577 -19.69 12.87 17.16
N PRO A 578 -18.56 13.56 16.97
CA PRO A 578 -18.52 14.93 16.43
C PRO A 578 -19.10 15.05 15.02
N ALA A 579 -19.05 13.98 14.23
CA ALA A 579 -19.56 13.94 12.85
C ALA A 579 -21.06 13.59 12.74
N LYS A 580 -21.78 13.43 13.86
CA LYS A 580 -23.21 13.08 13.84
C LYS A 580 -24.00 14.00 12.92
N GLY A 581 -24.79 13.40 12.04
CA GLY A 581 -25.62 14.12 11.06
C GLY A 581 -24.89 14.55 9.79
N LYS A 582 -23.58 14.33 9.67
CA LYS A 582 -22.79 14.68 8.48
C LYS A 582 -22.76 13.55 7.46
N VAL A 583 -22.72 13.94 6.18
CA VAL A 583 -22.40 13.11 5.01
C VAL A 583 -21.20 13.72 4.29
N ASN A 584 -20.61 13.00 3.34
CA ASN A 584 -19.55 13.58 2.51
C ASN A 584 -20.14 14.50 1.42
N MET A 585 -19.63 15.71 1.32
CA MET A 585 -20.06 16.74 0.37
C MET A 585 -19.32 16.64 -0.97
N LEU A 586 -19.12 15.41 -1.47
CA LEU A 586 -18.35 15.14 -2.69
C LEU A 586 -18.85 15.96 -3.90
N ALA A 587 -20.16 16.06 -4.07
CA ALA A 587 -20.77 16.77 -5.20
C ALA A 587 -20.39 18.26 -5.26
N GLU A 588 -20.19 18.90 -4.10
CA GLU A 588 -19.77 20.29 -4.01
C GLU A 588 -18.26 20.48 -4.19
N MET A 589 -17.47 19.50 -3.76
CA MET A 589 -16.01 19.54 -3.85
C MET A 589 -15.49 19.18 -5.24
N MET A 590 -16.13 18.25 -5.94
CA MET A 590 -15.61 17.68 -7.20
C MET A 590 -15.38 18.71 -8.30
N PRO A 591 -16.33 19.64 -8.61
CA PRO A 591 -16.10 20.64 -9.64
C PRO A 591 -14.91 21.57 -9.30
N LYS A 592 -14.77 21.96 -8.03
CA LYS A 592 -13.65 22.78 -7.54
C LYS A 592 -12.32 22.03 -7.66
N TYR A 593 -12.30 20.72 -7.36
CA TYR A 593 -11.12 19.88 -7.52
C TYR A 593 -10.68 19.76 -8.99
N TYR A 594 -11.62 19.52 -9.92
CA TYR A 594 -11.30 19.47 -11.35
C TYR A 594 -10.75 20.81 -11.86
N ALA A 595 -11.35 21.92 -11.44
CA ALA A 595 -10.83 23.24 -11.75
C ALA A 595 -9.40 23.45 -11.22
N ALA A 596 -9.14 23.08 -9.96
CA ALA A 596 -7.81 23.19 -9.34
C ALA A 596 -6.77 22.30 -10.05
N ARG A 597 -7.19 21.15 -10.60
CA ARG A 597 -6.34 20.25 -11.40
C ARG A 597 -6.12 20.72 -12.83
N GLY A 598 -6.92 21.67 -13.34
CA GLY A 598 -6.96 22.03 -14.75
C GLY A 598 -7.51 20.89 -15.62
N TRP A 599 -8.54 20.18 -15.11
CA TRP A 599 -9.24 19.11 -15.80
C TRP A 599 -10.59 19.58 -16.35
N ASP A 600 -11.07 18.92 -17.39
CA ASP A 600 -12.42 19.12 -17.92
C ASP A 600 -13.48 18.40 -17.06
N ASN A 601 -14.75 18.56 -17.42
CA ASN A 601 -15.88 17.96 -16.69
C ASN A 601 -15.93 16.42 -16.77
N GLU A 602 -15.17 15.82 -17.70
CA GLU A 602 -15.00 14.37 -17.81
C GLU A 602 -13.79 13.86 -17.00
N GLY A 603 -13.13 14.76 -16.26
CA GLY A 603 -11.95 14.46 -15.45
C GLY A 603 -10.70 14.19 -16.29
N ARG A 604 -10.55 14.84 -17.45
CA ARG A 604 -9.38 14.73 -18.32
C ARG A 604 -8.51 15.97 -18.18
N PRO A 605 -7.19 15.83 -18.08
CA PRO A 605 -6.29 16.99 -18.15
C PRO A 605 -6.52 17.79 -19.43
N THR A 606 -6.71 19.11 -19.30
CA THR A 606 -6.86 20.00 -20.45
C THR A 606 -5.57 20.12 -21.25
N GLN A 607 -5.66 20.55 -22.50
CA GLN A 607 -4.46 20.76 -23.36
C GLN A 607 -3.48 21.74 -22.69
N ALA A 608 -3.98 22.82 -22.10
CA ALA A 608 -3.14 23.79 -21.39
C ALA A 608 -2.41 23.15 -20.18
N THR A 609 -3.06 22.25 -19.44
CA THR A 609 -2.44 21.52 -18.34
C THR A 609 -1.34 20.57 -18.86
N ARG A 610 -1.59 19.85 -19.93
CA ARG A 610 -0.63 18.96 -20.58
C ARG A 610 0.62 19.70 -21.03
N GLU A 611 0.44 20.79 -21.77
CA GLU A 611 1.55 21.62 -22.25
C GLU A 611 2.38 22.20 -21.11
N ARG A 612 1.74 22.71 -20.05
CA ARG A 612 2.42 23.25 -18.86
C ARG A 612 3.26 22.18 -18.15
N LEU A 613 2.79 20.95 -18.12
CA LEU A 613 3.46 19.82 -17.43
C LEU A 613 4.41 19.04 -18.33
N GLY A 614 4.39 19.25 -19.65
CA GLY A 614 5.19 18.50 -20.62
C GLY A 614 4.76 17.04 -20.74
N LEU A 615 3.43 16.80 -20.82
CA LEU A 615 2.77 15.50 -20.98
C LEU A 615 2.40 15.24 -22.44
#